data_25060931c6e7b8141596e35b82a74c93
#
_entry.id   25060931c6e7b8141596e35b82a74c93
#
_cell.length_a   1.000
_cell.length_b   1.000
_cell.length_c   1.000
_cell.angle_alpha   90.00
_cell.angle_beta   90.00
_cell.angle_gamma   90.00
#
_symmetry.space_group_name_H-M   'P 1'
#
loop_
_entity.id
_entity.type
_entity.pdbx_description
1 polymer ?
#
loop_
_entity_poly.entity_id
_entity_poly.type
_entity_poly.pdbx_seq_one_letter_code
_entity_poly.pdbx_strand_id
1 'polypeptide(L)'
;CIRDSYKCMERGYKFPEVTSWIRASKEDFKLVKEIGMKETGILVSCSDYHIFLKLKMTRRQAMDHYLSVIRDCLEEGISPRCHLEDITRADIYGYVVPFCLELMKLMKEYQIPIKVRACDTMGYGVNYPGAVIPRSVQGIIYAIHTHAGVPHELIEWHGHNDFYKAVSNSTTAWLYGCSGVNTSLFGIGERTGNTPLEAMVFEYAQLKGDLNGMNTRVITELAEYYEKEIGYQIPPRTPFVGKNFNVTRAGIHADGLLKNEEIYNIFDTEKFLNRPVLCAISNTSGLAGIAHWLNTYYKLKGDKQVQKNSELVAEIKKWVDEEYAGGRVTVLTDDEIVACVNRICLEKNLKIGE
;
A
#
# COMPACT_ATOMS: atom_id res chain seq x y z
N CYS A 1 -21.47 -0.68 8.63
CA CYS A 1 -20.60 0.53 8.76
C CYS A 1 -20.92 1.37 9.98
N ILE A 2 -22.17 1.75 10.30
CA ILE A 2 -22.52 2.57 11.48
C ILE A 2 -21.99 1.92 12.77
N ARG A 3 -22.26 0.64 12.98
CA ARG A 3 -21.77 -0.13 14.14
C ARG A 3 -20.24 -0.12 14.25
N ASP A 4 -19.56 -0.24 13.13
CA ASP A 4 -18.09 -0.29 13.09
C ASP A 4 -17.49 1.08 13.38
N SER A 5 -18.12 2.15 12.87
CA SER A 5 -17.73 3.54 13.18
C SER A 5 -17.85 3.82 14.68
N TYR A 6 -18.96 3.43 15.32
CA TYR A 6 -19.10 3.56 16.78
C TYR A 6 -18.03 2.80 17.53
N LYS A 7 -17.74 1.55 17.17
CA LYS A 7 -16.68 0.76 17.82
C LYS A 7 -15.29 1.37 17.66
N CYS A 8 -15.01 2.02 16.51
CA CYS A 8 -13.76 2.73 16.32
C CYS A 8 -13.67 3.98 17.19
N MET A 9 -14.78 4.76 17.27
CA MET A 9 -14.84 5.97 18.11
C MET A 9 -14.77 5.66 19.61
N GLU A 10 -15.42 4.59 20.07
CA GLU A 10 -15.41 4.11 21.46
C GLU A 10 -14.00 3.79 21.97
N ARG A 11 -13.04 3.49 21.07
CA ARG A 11 -11.64 3.27 21.45
C ARG A 11 -10.94 4.54 21.96
N GLY A 12 -11.49 5.72 21.70
CA GLY A 12 -10.98 6.99 22.20
C GLY A 12 -9.61 7.40 21.69
N TYR A 13 -9.14 6.81 20.58
CA TYR A 13 -7.87 7.21 19.98
C TYR A 13 -7.95 8.64 19.43
N LYS A 14 -6.92 9.44 19.71
CA LYS A 14 -6.77 10.76 19.10
C LYS A 14 -6.45 10.65 17.60
N PHE A 15 -5.66 9.65 17.26
CA PHE A 15 -5.33 9.23 15.90
C PHE A 15 -5.37 7.70 15.81
N PRO A 16 -5.83 7.12 14.70
CA PRO A 16 -6.42 7.78 13.52
C PRO A 16 -7.79 8.40 13.83
N GLU A 17 -8.13 9.48 13.12
CA GLU A 17 -9.46 10.07 13.14
C GLU A 17 -10.44 9.20 12.32
N VAL A 18 -11.62 8.94 12.88
CA VAL A 18 -12.67 8.18 12.21
C VAL A 18 -13.48 9.12 11.32
N THR A 19 -13.57 8.79 10.04
CA THR A 19 -14.38 9.54 9.08
C THR A 19 -15.37 8.61 8.38
N SER A 20 -16.38 9.18 7.72
CA SER A 20 -17.34 8.45 6.90
C SER A 20 -17.18 8.76 5.42
N TRP A 21 -17.91 8.02 4.58
CA TRP A 21 -17.98 8.28 3.15
C TRP A 21 -19.41 8.01 2.67
N ILE A 22 -19.94 8.92 1.87
CA ILE A 22 -21.30 8.86 1.35
C ILE A 22 -21.35 9.17 -0.16
N ARG A 23 -22.42 8.75 -0.79
CA ARG A 23 -22.83 9.31 -2.08
C ARG A 23 -23.29 10.75 -1.83
N ALA A 24 -23.29 11.58 -2.89
CA ALA A 24 -23.86 12.92 -2.80
C ALA A 24 -25.40 12.82 -2.72
N SER A 25 -25.92 12.46 -1.55
CA SER A 25 -27.33 12.22 -1.26
C SER A 25 -27.68 12.75 0.13
N LYS A 26 -28.79 13.47 0.22
CA LYS A 26 -29.30 13.98 1.51
C LYS A 26 -29.72 12.85 2.45
N GLU A 27 -30.16 11.73 1.93
CA GLU A 27 -30.51 10.53 2.70
C GLU A 27 -29.27 9.93 3.35
N ASP A 28 -28.19 9.77 2.58
CA ASP A 28 -26.92 9.25 3.11
C ASP A 28 -26.34 10.21 4.17
N PHE A 29 -26.48 11.51 3.96
CA PHE A 29 -25.99 12.53 4.89
C PHE A 29 -26.68 12.47 6.27
N LYS A 30 -27.96 12.11 6.35
CA LYS A 30 -28.66 11.91 7.65
C LYS A 30 -27.92 10.91 8.53
N LEU A 31 -27.38 9.84 7.96
CA LEU A 31 -26.62 8.86 8.71
C LEU A 31 -25.31 9.43 9.27
N VAL A 32 -24.66 10.35 8.56
CA VAL A 32 -23.43 11.02 9.03
C VAL A 32 -23.72 11.83 10.29
N LYS A 33 -24.85 12.57 10.30
CA LYS A 33 -25.31 13.33 11.47
C LYS A 33 -25.62 12.42 12.65
N GLU A 34 -26.38 11.35 12.44
CA GLU A 34 -26.78 10.38 13.48
C GLU A 34 -25.57 9.77 14.17
N ILE A 35 -24.49 9.49 13.42
CA ILE A 35 -23.25 8.91 13.96
C ILE A 35 -22.42 9.96 14.70
N GLY A 36 -22.64 11.25 14.47
CA GLY A 36 -21.87 12.35 15.06
C GLY A 36 -20.48 12.52 14.44
N MET A 37 -20.31 12.22 13.15
CA MET A 37 -19.05 12.44 12.43
C MET A 37 -18.77 13.92 12.26
N LYS A 38 -17.50 14.30 12.40
CA LYS A 38 -17.02 15.67 12.16
C LYS A 38 -16.59 15.92 10.71
N GLU A 39 -16.28 14.86 9.99
CA GLU A 39 -15.85 14.90 8.59
C GLU A 39 -16.47 13.75 7.81
N THR A 40 -16.87 14.00 6.57
CA THR A 40 -17.36 12.97 5.66
C THR A 40 -16.83 13.13 4.25
N GLY A 41 -16.44 12.02 3.62
CA GLY A 41 -16.20 11.96 2.18
C GLY A 41 -17.52 12.00 1.40
N ILE A 42 -17.57 12.78 0.33
CA ILE A 42 -18.72 12.90 -0.58
C ILE A 42 -18.26 12.55 -1.98
N LEU A 43 -18.91 11.58 -2.61
CA LEU A 43 -18.61 11.19 -3.98
C LEU A 43 -19.13 12.26 -4.96
N VAL A 44 -18.20 12.88 -5.69
CA VAL A 44 -18.47 13.91 -6.69
C VAL A 44 -17.92 13.44 -8.03
N SER A 45 -18.79 12.94 -8.91
CA SER A 45 -18.36 12.54 -10.25
C SER A 45 -18.02 13.79 -11.10
N CYS A 46 -16.84 13.83 -11.70
CA CYS A 46 -16.38 15.02 -12.42
C CYS A 46 -16.06 14.80 -13.90
N SER A 47 -16.07 13.57 -14.41
CA SER A 47 -15.92 13.30 -15.84
C SER A 47 -17.27 13.33 -16.57
N ASP A 48 -17.23 13.71 -17.84
CA ASP A 48 -18.42 13.68 -18.71
C ASP A 48 -19.01 12.26 -18.84
N TYR A 49 -18.17 11.24 -18.79
CA TYR A 49 -18.64 9.84 -18.77
C TYR A 49 -19.58 9.57 -17.59
N HIS A 50 -19.23 10.04 -16.43
CA HIS A 50 -20.05 9.86 -15.23
C HIS A 50 -21.23 10.83 -15.21
N ILE A 51 -21.01 12.10 -15.54
CA ILE A 51 -22.07 13.12 -15.51
C ILE A 51 -23.19 12.80 -16.52
N PHE A 52 -22.83 12.57 -17.78
CA PHE A 52 -23.81 12.36 -18.82
C PHE A 52 -24.37 10.95 -18.91
N LEU A 53 -23.51 9.93 -18.75
CA LEU A 53 -23.92 8.53 -18.98
C LEU A 53 -24.43 7.86 -17.71
N LYS A 54 -23.78 8.10 -16.56
CA LYS A 54 -24.15 7.50 -15.26
C LYS A 54 -25.28 8.29 -14.58
N LEU A 55 -25.10 9.60 -14.43
CA LEU A 55 -26.04 10.46 -13.70
C LEU A 55 -27.18 11.00 -14.55
N LYS A 56 -27.04 11.01 -15.88
CA LYS A 56 -28.01 11.59 -16.83
C LYS A 56 -28.27 13.07 -16.57
N MET A 57 -27.23 13.81 -16.18
CA MET A 57 -27.27 15.24 -15.87
C MET A 57 -26.42 16.04 -16.83
N THR A 58 -26.71 17.34 -16.95
CA THR A 58 -25.76 18.30 -17.49
C THR A 58 -24.69 18.64 -16.45
N ARG A 59 -23.53 19.18 -16.87
CA ARG A 59 -22.47 19.65 -15.95
C ARG A 59 -23.03 20.65 -14.91
N ARG A 60 -23.93 21.54 -15.32
CA ARG A 60 -24.54 22.51 -14.40
C ARG A 60 -25.43 21.85 -13.37
N GLN A 61 -26.30 20.92 -13.79
CA GLN A 61 -27.16 20.18 -12.86
C GLN A 61 -26.34 19.36 -11.86
N ALA A 62 -25.26 18.69 -12.31
CA ALA A 62 -24.38 17.94 -11.44
C ALA A 62 -23.69 18.86 -10.41
N MET A 63 -23.18 20.00 -10.85
CA MET A 63 -22.56 21.00 -9.97
C MET A 63 -23.53 21.51 -8.90
N ASP A 64 -24.72 21.95 -9.32
CA ASP A 64 -25.73 22.47 -8.40
C ASP A 64 -26.20 21.41 -7.40
N HIS A 65 -26.34 20.16 -7.84
CA HIS A 65 -26.66 19.03 -6.96
C HIS A 65 -25.59 18.80 -5.90
N TYR A 66 -24.32 18.69 -6.31
CA TYR A 66 -23.21 18.47 -5.36
C TYR A 66 -23.05 19.63 -4.37
N LEU A 67 -23.10 20.86 -4.84
CA LEU A 67 -23.02 22.04 -3.99
C LEU A 67 -24.17 22.10 -2.96
N SER A 68 -25.38 21.63 -3.32
CA SER A 68 -26.50 21.52 -2.39
C SER A 68 -26.19 20.57 -1.23
N VAL A 69 -25.65 19.37 -1.49
CA VAL A 69 -25.30 18.41 -0.44
C VAL A 69 -24.13 18.91 0.41
N ILE A 70 -23.16 19.59 -0.20
CA ILE A 70 -22.02 20.16 0.51
C ILE A 70 -22.47 21.28 1.45
N ARG A 71 -23.42 22.12 1.04
CA ARG A 71 -24.04 23.15 1.91
C ARG A 71 -24.72 22.52 3.13
N ASP A 72 -25.51 21.48 2.92
CA ASP A 72 -26.16 20.76 4.01
C ASP A 72 -25.12 20.27 5.06
N CYS A 73 -23.94 19.77 4.60
CA CYS A 73 -22.85 19.38 5.50
C CYS A 73 -22.30 20.57 6.30
N LEU A 74 -22.04 21.69 5.62
CA LEU A 74 -21.47 22.89 6.22
C LEU A 74 -22.41 23.54 7.22
N GLU A 75 -23.72 23.58 6.92
CA GLU A 75 -24.77 24.09 7.81
C GLU A 75 -24.84 23.30 9.12
N GLU A 76 -24.49 22.04 9.10
CA GLU A 76 -24.42 21.18 10.29
C GLU A 76 -23.04 21.17 10.97
N GLY A 77 -22.10 22.00 10.50
CA GLY A 77 -20.76 22.08 11.08
C GLY A 77 -19.85 20.88 10.74
N ILE A 78 -20.20 20.09 9.72
CA ILE A 78 -19.45 18.91 9.28
C ILE A 78 -18.54 19.29 8.10
N SER A 79 -17.25 18.95 8.20
CA SER A 79 -16.26 19.20 7.15
C SER A 79 -16.46 18.22 5.99
N PRO A 80 -16.74 18.68 4.76
CA PRO A 80 -16.83 17.80 3.61
C PRO A 80 -15.47 17.54 2.98
N ARG A 81 -15.25 16.30 2.54
CA ARG A 81 -14.13 15.89 1.66
C ARG A 81 -14.71 15.50 0.31
N CYS A 82 -14.53 16.34 -0.71
CA CYS A 82 -15.06 16.10 -2.04
C CYS A 82 -14.15 15.15 -2.81
N HIS A 83 -14.64 13.94 -3.10
CA HIS A 83 -13.94 12.94 -3.90
C HIS A 83 -14.27 13.16 -5.37
N LEU A 84 -13.37 13.78 -6.13
CA LEU A 84 -13.51 14.08 -7.56
C LEU A 84 -13.32 12.81 -8.39
N GLU A 85 -14.39 12.00 -8.48
CA GLU A 85 -14.40 10.71 -9.16
C GLU A 85 -14.10 10.85 -10.65
N ASP A 86 -13.13 10.04 -11.13
CA ASP A 86 -12.73 9.95 -12.54
C ASP A 86 -12.05 11.22 -13.09
N ILE A 87 -11.23 11.87 -12.25
CA ILE A 87 -10.59 13.14 -12.60
C ILE A 87 -9.62 13.02 -13.78
N THR A 88 -9.00 11.86 -13.98
CA THR A 88 -8.03 11.62 -15.06
C THR A 88 -8.68 11.54 -16.46
N ARG A 89 -10.02 11.63 -16.53
CA ARG A 89 -10.80 11.76 -17.77
C ARG A 89 -11.72 12.99 -17.76
N ALA A 90 -11.59 13.86 -16.76
CA ALA A 90 -12.42 15.03 -16.60
C ALA A 90 -11.91 16.23 -17.42
N ASP A 91 -12.80 17.16 -17.72
CA ASP A 91 -12.43 18.49 -18.21
C ASP A 91 -11.94 19.35 -17.03
N ILE A 92 -10.63 19.39 -16.86
CA ILE A 92 -10.01 20.05 -15.72
C ILE A 92 -10.36 21.55 -15.68
N TYR A 93 -10.23 22.27 -16.77
CA TYR A 93 -10.49 23.72 -16.80
C TYR A 93 -11.95 24.08 -17.03
N GLY A 94 -12.71 23.24 -17.74
CA GLY A 94 -14.11 23.50 -18.00
C GLY A 94 -15.09 23.04 -16.94
N TYR A 95 -14.62 22.17 -15.99
CA TYR A 95 -15.49 21.65 -14.92
C TYR A 95 -14.81 21.58 -13.55
N VAL A 96 -13.64 20.93 -13.43
CA VAL A 96 -12.99 20.68 -12.12
C VAL A 96 -12.58 21.98 -11.46
N VAL A 97 -11.83 22.84 -12.15
CA VAL A 97 -11.40 24.14 -11.61
C VAL A 97 -12.60 25.03 -11.24
N PRO A 98 -13.62 25.23 -12.10
CA PRO A 98 -14.85 25.95 -11.73
C PRO A 98 -15.55 25.37 -10.49
N PHE A 99 -15.66 24.06 -10.38
CA PHE A 99 -16.26 23.43 -9.21
C PHE A 99 -15.45 23.70 -7.93
N CYS A 100 -14.12 23.55 -7.98
CA CYS A 100 -13.24 23.85 -6.84
C CYS A 100 -13.29 25.35 -6.44
N LEU A 101 -13.46 26.27 -7.40
CA LEU A 101 -13.66 27.68 -7.08
C LEU A 101 -14.95 27.92 -6.27
N GLU A 102 -16.04 27.22 -6.60
CA GLU A 102 -17.27 27.27 -5.78
C GLU A 102 -17.05 26.68 -4.39
N LEU A 103 -16.28 25.59 -4.26
CA LEU A 103 -15.90 25.04 -2.96
C LEU A 103 -15.12 26.05 -2.10
N MET A 104 -14.20 26.79 -2.70
CA MET A 104 -13.43 27.82 -1.98
C MET A 104 -14.30 29.00 -1.55
N LYS A 105 -15.33 29.35 -2.29
CA LYS A 105 -16.34 30.35 -1.88
C LYS A 105 -17.10 29.84 -0.64
N LEU A 106 -17.59 28.60 -0.68
CA LEU A 106 -18.28 27.98 0.46
C LEU A 106 -17.38 27.88 1.70
N MET A 107 -16.13 27.46 1.54
CA MET A 107 -15.16 27.40 2.62
C MET A 107 -14.98 28.77 3.29
N LYS A 108 -14.93 29.85 2.49
CA LYS A 108 -14.84 31.22 2.99
C LYS A 108 -16.14 31.67 3.68
N GLU A 109 -17.30 31.28 3.15
CA GLU A 109 -18.62 31.63 3.68
C GLU A 109 -18.86 30.99 5.07
N TYR A 110 -18.60 29.67 5.18
CA TYR A 110 -18.90 28.90 6.38
C TYR A 110 -17.73 28.82 7.36
N GLN A 111 -16.52 29.23 7.00
CA GLN A 111 -15.29 29.10 7.80
C GLN A 111 -15.00 27.64 8.23
N ILE A 112 -15.42 26.66 7.45
CA ILE A 112 -15.19 25.23 7.64
C ILE A 112 -14.30 24.72 6.50
N PRO A 113 -13.21 23.96 6.80
CA PRO A 113 -12.34 23.40 5.77
C PRO A 113 -13.09 22.45 4.83
N ILE A 114 -12.84 22.57 3.53
CA ILE A 114 -13.34 21.65 2.51
C ILE A 114 -12.13 20.98 1.85
N LYS A 115 -11.98 19.67 2.06
CA LYS A 115 -10.93 18.90 1.43
C LYS A 115 -11.31 18.47 0.01
N VAL A 116 -10.34 18.45 -0.89
CA VAL A 116 -10.49 18.00 -2.28
C VAL A 116 -9.61 16.80 -2.51
N ARG A 117 -10.22 15.65 -2.80
CA ARG A 117 -9.52 14.42 -3.14
C ARG A 117 -9.61 14.16 -4.64
N ALA A 118 -8.48 14.29 -5.34
CA ALA A 118 -8.37 13.93 -6.75
C ALA A 118 -8.34 12.41 -6.89
N CYS A 119 -9.32 11.82 -7.59
CA CYS A 119 -9.48 10.38 -7.70
C CYS A 119 -9.12 9.89 -9.10
N ASP A 120 -7.98 9.22 -9.23
CA ASP A 120 -7.60 8.45 -10.41
C ASP A 120 -8.36 7.10 -10.41
N THR A 121 -9.66 7.19 -10.63
CA THR A 121 -10.62 6.09 -10.49
C THR A 121 -10.30 4.90 -11.38
N MET A 122 -9.72 5.14 -12.57
CA MET A 122 -9.39 4.11 -13.54
C MET A 122 -7.89 3.74 -13.55
N GLY A 123 -7.10 4.25 -12.59
CA GLY A 123 -5.65 4.04 -12.59
C GLY A 123 -4.96 4.58 -13.85
N TYR A 124 -5.58 5.56 -14.51
CA TYR A 124 -5.21 6.03 -15.86
C TYR A 124 -4.26 7.23 -15.84
N GLY A 125 -4.01 7.79 -14.67
CA GLY A 125 -3.06 8.86 -14.45
C GLY A 125 -1.65 8.52 -14.90
N VAL A 126 -0.88 9.52 -15.27
CA VAL A 126 0.54 9.39 -15.62
C VAL A 126 1.34 10.50 -14.96
N ASN A 127 2.55 10.16 -14.55
CA ASN A 127 3.48 11.05 -13.84
C ASN A 127 4.75 11.36 -14.62
N TYR A 128 4.76 11.10 -15.92
CA TYR A 128 5.93 11.34 -16.76
C TYR A 128 6.20 12.84 -16.96
N PRO A 129 7.44 13.28 -17.12
CA PRO A 129 7.74 14.61 -17.59
C PRO A 129 7.04 14.90 -18.91
N GLY A 130 6.39 16.06 -19.03
CA GLY A 130 5.63 16.43 -20.21
C GLY A 130 4.24 15.77 -20.35
N ALA A 131 3.80 14.99 -19.37
CA ALA A 131 2.43 14.50 -19.32
C ALA A 131 1.44 15.67 -19.30
N VAL A 132 0.37 15.56 -20.11
CA VAL A 132 -0.65 16.60 -20.21
C VAL A 132 -1.94 16.21 -19.49
N ILE A 133 -2.71 17.21 -19.07
CA ILE A 133 -4.05 17.01 -18.54
C ILE A 133 -4.97 16.41 -19.60
N PRO A 134 -6.00 15.63 -19.22
CA PRO A 134 -6.42 15.36 -17.84
C PRO A 134 -5.64 14.22 -17.16
N ARG A 135 -4.65 13.58 -17.81
CA ARG A 135 -3.96 12.42 -17.27
C ARG A 135 -2.76 12.75 -16.38
N SER A 136 -2.23 13.95 -16.47
CA SER A 136 -1.06 14.38 -15.71
C SER A 136 -1.38 14.54 -14.22
N VAL A 137 -0.76 13.70 -13.35
CA VAL A 137 -0.92 13.80 -11.89
C VAL A 137 -0.48 15.20 -11.43
N GLN A 138 0.75 15.61 -11.79
CA GLN A 138 1.29 16.92 -11.46
C GLN A 138 0.45 18.08 -12.02
N GLY A 139 -0.06 17.92 -13.26
CA GLY A 139 -0.90 18.93 -13.88
C GLY A 139 -2.27 19.10 -13.20
N ILE A 140 -2.87 18.00 -12.73
CA ILE A 140 -4.12 18.02 -11.95
C ILE A 140 -3.90 18.76 -10.63
N ILE A 141 -2.87 18.40 -9.85
CA ILE A 141 -2.57 19.04 -8.56
C ILE A 141 -2.29 20.53 -8.76
N TYR A 142 -1.46 20.86 -9.75
CA TYR A 142 -1.18 22.25 -10.12
C TYR A 142 -2.46 23.04 -10.45
N ALA A 143 -3.36 22.47 -11.26
CA ALA A 143 -4.59 23.14 -11.65
C ALA A 143 -5.52 23.40 -10.43
N ILE A 144 -5.69 22.41 -9.55
CA ILE A 144 -6.51 22.52 -8.33
C ILE A 144 -5.92 23.59 -7.40
N HIS A 145 -4.59 23.55 -7.16
CA HIS A 145 -3.96 24.52 -6.30
C HIS A 145 -3.91 25.92 -6.91
N THR A 146 -3.30 26.06 -8.09
CA THR A 146 -2.95 27.36 -8.67
C THR A 146 -4.15 28.09 -9.29
N HIS A 147 -5.02 27.35 -9.97
CA HIS A 147 -6.14 27.96 -10.69
C HIS A 147 -7.45 27.98 -9.91
N ALA A 148 -7.63 27.04 -8.98
CA ALA A 148 -8.81 27.04 -8.11
C ALA A 148 -8.55 27.57 -6.70
N GLY A 149 -7.28 27.79 -6.32
CA GLY A 149 -6.90 28.35 -5.02
C GLY A 149 -7.08 27.40 -3.84
N VAL A 150 -7.16 26.08 -4.08
CA VAL A 150 -7.26 25.10 -3.00
C VAL A 150 -5.91 25.02 -2.29
N PRO A 151 -5.85 25.24 -0.96
CA PRO A 151 -4.62 25.09 -0.20
C PRO A 151 -4.04 23.67 -0.28
N HIS A 152 -2.73 23.55 -0.32
CA HIS A 152 -2.06 22.24 -0.42
C HIS A 152 -2.46 21.27 0.69
N GLU A 153 -2.63 21.76 1.91
CA GLU A 153 -3.06 20.99 3.09
C GLU A 153 -4.47 20.41 2.97
N LEU A 154 -5.26 20.87 2.01
CA LEU A 154 -6.63 20.40 1.74
C LEU A 154 -6.72 19.55 0.47
N ILE A 155 -5.61 19.29 -0.23
CA ILE A 155 -5.58 18.46 -1.43
C ILE A 155 -5.12 17.06 -1.06
N GLU A 156 -5.87 16.05 -1.48
CA GLU A 156 -5.55 14.64 -1.30
C GLU A 156 -5.58 13.91 -2.66
N TRP A 157 -4.90 12.76 -2.72
CA TRP A 157 -4.90 11.88 -3.89
C TRP A 157 -5.47 10.50 -3.55
N HIS A 158 -6.22 9.92 -4.50
CA HIS A 158 -6.67 8.54 -4.48
C HIS A 158 -6.36 7.88 -5.80
N GLY A 159 -5.68 6.74 -5.80
CA GLY A 159 -5.26 6.04 -7.00
C GLY A 159 -5.64 4.57 -7.02
N HIS A 160 -6.06 4.07 -8.20
CA HIS A 160 -6.20 2.66 -8.51
C HIS A 160 -4.98 2.14 -9.27
N ASN A 161 -4.80 0.80 -9.27
CA ASN A 161 -3.58 0.16 -9.74
C ASN A 161 -3.72 -0.54 -11.11
N ASP A 162 -4.72 -0.17 -11.91
CA ASP A 162 -5.04 -0.83 -13.18
C ASP A 162 -3.87 -0.84 -14.18
N PHE A 163 -2.95 0.11 -14.08
CA PHE A 163 -1.76 0.21 -14.91
C PHE A 163 -0.45 0.15 -14.10
N TYR A 164 -0.46 -0.47 -12.91
CA TYR A 164 0.72 -0.60 -12.03
C TYR A 164 1.35 0.73 -11.61
N LYS A 165 0.57 1.82 -11.53
CA LYS A 165 1.08 3.17 -11.23
C LYS A 165 0.56 3.75 -9.92
N ALA A 166 -0.24 3.03 -9.17
CA ALA A 166 -0.87 3.56 -7.96
C ALA A 166 0.15 4.17 -6.99
N VAL A 167 1.25 3.48 -6.69
CA VAL A 167 2.31 3.99 -5.80
C VAL A 167 3.01 5.19 -6.41
N SER A 168 3.52 5.08 -7.64
CA SER A 168 4.28 6.17 -8.28
C SER A 168 3.45 7.43 -8.51
N ASN A 169 2.16 7.29 -8.84
CA ASN A 169 1.25 8.42 -8.96
C ASN A 169 0.96 9.07 -7.60
N SER A 170 0.79 8.28 -6.54
CA SER A 170 0.59 8.78 -5.17
C SER A 170 1.82 9.51 -4.63
N THR A 171 3.02 8.96 -4.85
CA THR A 171 4.29 9.63 -4.53
C THR A 171 4.44 10.95 -5.29
N THR A 172 4.09 10.95 -6.58
CA THR A 172 4.11 12.17 -7.39
C THR A 172 3.12 13.21 -6.84
N ALA A 173 1.91 12.80 -6.46
CA ALA A 173 0.94 13.70 -5.86
C ALA A 173 1.49 14.37 -4.58
N TRP A 174 2.19 13.64 -3.71
CA TRP A 174 2.88 14.21 -2.54
C TRP A 174 3.96 15.23 -2.94
N LEU A 175 4.80 14.88 -3.90
CA LEU A 175 5.88 15.77 -4.37
C LEU A 175 5.35 17.06 -5.00
N TYR A 176 4.13 17.04 -5.52
CA TYR A 176 3.47 18.23 -6.11
C TYR A 176 2.47 18.90 -5.14
N GLY A 177 2.47 18.52 -3.86
CA GLY A 177 1.83 19.27 -2.79
C GLY A 177 0.53 18.70 -2.24
N CYS A 178 0.15 17.45 -2.55
CA CYS A 178 -0.90 16.81 -1.79
C CYS A 178 -0.50 16.60 -0.34
N SER A 179 -1.39 16.90 0.61
CA SER A 179 -1.18 16.67 2.04
C SER A 179 -1.31 15.20 2.42
N GLY A 180 -2.09 14.43 1.66
CA GLY A 180 -2.35 13.04 1.95
C GLY A 180 -2.64 12.20 0.72
N VAL A 181 -2.43 10.89 0.86
CA VAL A 181 -2.84 9.89 -0.12
C VAL A 181 -3.78 8.88 0.53
N ASN A 182 -4.81 8.49 -0.21
CA ASN A 182 -5.74 7.47 0.23
C ASN A 182 -5.23 6.08 -0.14
N THR A 183 -5.10 5.22 0.85
CA THR A 183 -4.51 3.89 0.73
C THR A 183 -5.43 2.83 1.32
N SER A 184 -5.12 1.57 1.05
CA SER A 184 -5.71 0.42 1.72
C SER A 184 -4.63 -0.58 2.11
N LEU A 185 -4.88 -1.40 3.13
CA LEU A 185 -3.97 -2.48 3.50
C LEU A 185 -3.80 -3.43 2.30
N PHE A 186 -2.55 -3.72 1.94
CA PHE A 186 -2.14 -4.61 0.85
C PHE A 186 -2.69 -4.21 -0.53
N GLY A 187 -3.12 -2.96 -0.68
CA GLY A 187 -3.74 -2.47 -1.90
C GLY A 187 -5.12 -3.09 -2.17
N ILE A 188 -5.78 -3.68 -1.17
CA ILE A 188 -7.10 -4.29 -1.35
C ILE A 188 -8.09 -3.23 -1.83
N GLY A 189 -8.82 -3.53 -2.91
CA GLY A 189 -9.79 -2.63 -3.51
C GLY A 189 -10.46 -3.24 -4.73
N GLU A 190 -11.25 -2.44 -5.41
CA GLU A 190 -11.92 -2.88 -6.65
C GLU A 190 -10.93 -3.14 -7.78
N ARG A 191 -11.25 -4.08 -8.67
CA ARG A 191 -10.48 -4.50 -9.85
C ARG A 191 -9.06 -4.95 -9.45
N THR A 192 -8.05 -4.14 -9.78
CA THR A 192 -6.64 -4.41 -9.48
C THR A 192 -6.15 -3.81 -8.15
N GLY A 193 -7.07 -3.20 -7.41
CA GLY A 193 -6.83 -2.61 -6.10
C GLY A 193 -6.43 -1.15 -6.12
N ASN A 194 -6.09 -0.66 -4.93
CA ASN A 194 -5.75 0.71 -4.62
C ASN A 194 -4.25 0.87 -4.34
N THR A 195 -3.83 2.06 -3.98
CA THR A 195 -2.48 2.31 -3.47
C THR A 195 -2.25 1.55 -2.16
N PRO A 196 -1.25 0.65 -2.06
CA PRO A 196 -0.98 -0.10 -0.83
C PRO A 196 -0.44 0.82 0.27
N LEU A 197 -0.98 0.68 1.49
CA LEU A 197 -0.56 1.48 2.64
C LEU A 197 0.92 1.23 2.98
N GLU A 198 1.34 -0.02 3.02
CA GLU A 198 2.71 -0.42 3.33
C GLU A 198 3.72 0.17 2.34
N ALA A 199 3.37 0.26 1.06
CA ALA A 199 4.22 0.90 0.07
C ALA A 199 4.40 2.39 0.37
N MET A 200 3.31 3.10 0.70
CA MET A 200 3.37 4.52 0.99
C MET A 200 4.06 4.85 2.32
N VAL A 201 4.04 3.94 3.30
CA VAL A 201 4.84 4.06 4.52
C VAL A 201 6.33 4.05 4.20
N PHE A 202 6.80 3.14 3.34
CA PHE A 202 8.19 3.09 2.92
C PHE A 202 8.57 4.21 1.94
N GLU A 203 7.66 4.65 1.05
CA GLU A 203 7.85 5.87 0.25
C GLU A 203 8.05 7.10 1.15
N TYR A 204 7.23 7.26 2.20
CA TYR A 204 7.39 8.32 3.17
C TYR A 204 8.77 8.28 3.84
N ALA A 205 9.17 7.10 4.32
CA ALA A 205 10.48 6.91 4.95
C ALA A 205 11.65 7.27 4.02
N GLN A 206 11.57 6.90 2.75
CA GLN A 206 12.58 7.24 1.74
C GLN A 206 12.64 8.74 1.48
N LEU A 207 11.50 9.41 1.38
CA LEU A 207 11.43 10.85 1.11
C LEU A 207 11.84 11.70 2.31
N LYS A 208 11.56 11.26 3.54
CA LYS A 208 11.82 12.00 4.79
C LYS A 208 13.13 11.60 5.47
N GLY A 209 13.69 10.43 5.17
CA GLY A 209 14.87 9.88 5.82
C GLY A 209 14.61 9.20 7.16
N ASP A 210 13.35 9.15 7.61
CA ASP A 210 12.95 8.43 8.81
C ASP A 210 11.47 8.00 8.78
N LEU A 211 11.07 7.14 9.71
CA LEU A 211 9.71 6.63 9.85
C LEU A 211 8.80 7.51 10.73
N ASN A 212 9.30 8.59 11.28
CA ASN A 212 8.54 9.48 12.17
C ASN A 212 7.78 8.72 13.30
N GLY A 213 8.45 7.74 13.90
CA GLY A 213 7.90 6.93 14.99
C GLY A 213 6.92 5.84 14.57
N MET A 214 6.67 5.62 13.28
CA MET A 214 5.82 4.53 12.80
C MET A 214 6.44 3.16 13.09
N ASN A 215 5.66 2.25 13.68
CA ASN A 215 6.06 0.85 13.89
C ASN A 215 5.73 0.02 12.65
N THR A 216 6.71 -0.18 11.78
CA THR A 216 6.53 -0.93 10.53
C THR A 216 6.48 -2.45 10.71
N ARG A 217 6.89 -2.98 11.87
CA ARG A 217 6.79 -4.43 12.16
C ARG A 217 5.34 -4.91 12.16
N VAL A 218 4.40 -4.04 12.50
CA VAL A 218 2.97 -4.34 12.47
C VAL A 218 2.46 -4.71 11.07
N ILE A 219 3.17 -4.31 10.01
CA ILE A 219 2.83 -4.68 8.62
C ILE A 219 2.87 -6.21 8.45
N THR A 220 3.89 -6.87 9.00
CA THR A 220 4.00 -8.34 8.97
C THR A 220 2.91 -9.00 9.81
N GLU A 221 2.64 -8.48 11.01
CA GLU A 221 1.58 -8.99 11.89
C GLU A 221 0.20 -8.87 11.23
N LEU A 222 -0.07 -7.75 10.55
CA LEU A 222 -1.32 -7.56 9.79
C LEU A 222 -1.41 -8.51 8.60
N ALA A 223 -0.32 -8.74 7.87
CA ALA A 223 -0.30 -9.69 6.77
C ALA A 223 -0.64 -11.10 7.25
N GLU A 224 -0.01 -11.55 8.34
CA GLU A 224 -0.30 -12.85 8.96
C GLU A 224 -1.75 -12.95 9.44
N TYR A 225 -2.29 -11.90 10.06
CA TYR A 225 -3.68 -11.83 10.50
C TYR A 225 -4.65 -11.96 9.32
N TYR A 226 -4.40 -11.23 8.23
CA TYR A 226 -5.25 -11.30 7.04
C TYR A 226 -5.23 -12.69 6.38
N GLU A 227 -4.08 -13.36 6.34
CA GLU A 227 -4.00 -14.71 5.80
C GLU A 227 -4.69 -15.74 6.71
N LYS A 228 -4.45 -15.69 8.03
CA LYS A 228 -4.95 -16.69 8.97
C LYS A 228 -6.42 -16.49 9.35
N GLU A 229 -6.82 -15.27 9.68
CA GLU A 229 -8.14 -14.98 10.25
C GLU A 229 -9.17 -14.55 9.21
N ILE A 230 -8.74 -13.89 8.13
CA ILE A 230 -9.63 -13.40 7.07
C ILE A 230 -9.61 -14.34 5.86
N GLY A 231 -8.57 -15.16 5.70
CA GLY A 231 -8.38 -16.05 4.55
C GLY A 231 -7.96 -15.32 3.28
N TYR A 232 -7.48 -14.08 3.38
CA TYR A 232 -6.97 -13.33 2.25
C TYR A 232 -5.59 -13.85 1.87
N GLN A 233 -5.42 -14.31 0.64
CA GLN A 233 -4.14 -14.83 0.16
C GLN A 233 -3.31 -13.71 -0.47
N ILE A 234 -2.24 -13.34 0.22
CA ILE A 234 -1.27 -12.37 -0.29
C ILE A 234 -0.39 -13.05 -1.36
N PRO A 235 -0.29 -12.51 -2.60
CA PRO A 235 0.61 -13.07 -3.60
C PRO A 235 2.04 -13.15 -3.07
N PRO A 236 2.74 -14.29 -3.25
CA PRO A 236 4.03 -14.54 -2.57
C PRO A 236 5.12 -13.52 -2.83
N ARG A 237 5.05 -12.77 -3.93
CA ARG A 237 6.05 -11.75 -4.32
C ARG A 237 5.57 -10.31 -4.12
N THR A 238 4.46 -10.11 -3.43
CA THR A 238 4.01 -8.74 -3.09
C THR A 238 5.09 -8.04 -2.26
N PRO A 239 5.55 -6.86 -2.65
CA PRO A 239 6.56 -6.13 -1.90
C PRO A 239 6.19 -5.98 -0.42
N PHE A 240 7.16 -6.09 0.47
CA PHE A 240 7.08 -5.97 1.93
C PHE A 240 6.30 -7.09 2.65
N VAL A 241 5.23 -7.64 2.07
CA VAL A 241 4.28 -8.53 2.76
C VAL A 241 4.22 -9.94 2.21
N GLY A 242 4.55 -10.17 0.95
CA GLY A 242 4.56 -11.51 0.35
C GLY A 242 5.61 -12.41 0.98
N LYS A 243 5.32 -13.69 1.16
CA LYS A 243 6.25 -14.65 1.81
C LYS A 243 7.63 -14.75 1.12
N ASN A 244 7.72 -14.39 -0.16
CA ASN A 244 8.94 -14.48 -0.97
C ASN A 244 9.47 -13.12 -1.41
N PHE A 245 9.02 -11.99 -0.82
CA PHE A 245 9.39 -10.66 -1.31
C PHE A 245 10.91 -10.39 -1.19
N ASN A 246 11.56 -10.92 -0.16
CA ASN A 246 12.98 -10.76 0.14
C ASN A 246 13.79 -12.07 0.02
N VAL A 247 13.29 -13.02 -0.81
CA VAL A 247 13.95 -14.32 -1.02
C VAL A 247 14.86 -14.25 -2.26
N THR A 248 16.15 -14.48 -2.07
CA THR A 248 17.11 -14.69 -3.14
C THR A 248 17.29 -16.19 -3.46
N ARG A 249 17.73 -16.52 -4.69
CA ARG A 249 17.88 -17.90 -5.14
C ARG A 249 19.27 -18.20 -5.71
N ALA A 250 19.94 -17.22 -6.29
CA ALA A 250 21.23 -17.43 -6.92
C ALA A 250 22.33 -17.59 -5.87
N GLY A 251 23.21 -18.58 -6.04
CA GLY A 251 24.30 -18.83 -5.12
C GLY A 251 25.25 -17.65 -4.92
N ILE A 252 25.50 -16.86 -5.99
CA ILE A 252 26.29 -15.63 -5.91
C ILE A 252 25.61 -14.56 -5.06
N HIS A 253 24.28 -14.48 -5.08
CA HIS A 253 23.54 -13.55 -4.23
C HIS A 253 23.57 -13.99 -2.78
N ALA A 254 23.43 -15.29 -2.50
CA ALA A 254 23.54 -15.84 -1.15
C ALA A 254 24.93 -15.60 -0.56
N ASP A 255 26.01 -15.80 -1.35
CA ASP A 255 27.38 -15.52 -0.91
C ASP A 255 27.60 -14.01 -0.63
N GLY A 256 26.98 -13.15 -1.44
CA GLY A 256 26.98 -11.69 -1.19
C GLY A 256 26.30 -11.32 0.11
N LEU A 257 25.10 -11.84 0.37
CA LEU A 257 24.37 -11.61 1.62
C LEU A 257 25.12 -12.07 2.87
N LEU A 258 25.85 -13.20 2.78
CA LEU A 258 26.69 -13.69 3.88
C LEU A 258 27.89 -12.79 4.17
N LYS A 259 28.38 -12.06 3.17
CA LYS A 259 29.49 -11.11 3.33
C LYS A 259 29.01 -9.78 3.92
N ASN A 260 27.95 -9.25 3.35
CA ASN A 260 27.23 -8.08 3.85
C ASN A 260 25.82 -8.08 3.25
N GLU A 261 24.80 -8.02 4.08
CA GLU A 261 23.41 -8.05 3.66
C GLU A 261 23.05 -6.88 2.72
N GLU A 262 23.67 -5.71 2.91
CA GLU A 262 23.44 -4.51 2.08
C GLU A 262 23.82 -4.68 0.60
N ILE A 263 24.58 -5.72 0.25
CA ILE A 263 24.93 -6.01 -1.15
C ILE A 263 23.67 -6.31 -1.98
N TYR A 264 22.66 -6.96 -1.39
CA TYR A 264 21.42 -7.36 -2.08
C TYR A 264 20.14 -6.98 -1.33
N ASN A 265 20.26 -6.28 -0.20
CA ASN A 265 19.13 -5.82 0.60
C ASN A 265 19.33 -4.35 0.96
N ILE A 266 18.58 -3.44 0.31
CA ILE A 266 18.77 -1.99 0.44
C ILE A 266 18.38 -1.42 1.80
N PHE A 267 17.66 -2.17 2.63
CA PHE A 267 17.31 -1.80 3.99
C PHE A 267 17.17 -3.04 4.87
N ASP A 268 17.37 -2.90 6.17
CA ASP A 268 17.29 -3.97 7.17
C ASP A 268 15.84 -4.46 7.35
N THR A 269 15.47 -5.50 6.59
CA THR A 269 14.12 -6.07 6.62
C THR A 269 13.81 -6.82 7.93
N GLU A 270 14.83 -7.32 8.66
CA GLU A 270 14.63 -7.90 9.99
C GLU A 270 14.24 -6.80 10.99
N LYS A 271 14.95 -5.69 10.98
CA LYS A 271 14.68 -4.55 11.87
C LYS A 271 13.32 -3.93 11.63
N PHE A 272 13.01 -3.62 10.37
CA PHE A 272 11.82 -2.83 10.01
C PHE A 272 10.56 -3.67 9.82
N LEU A 273 10.68 -4.93 9.43
CA LEU A 273 9.53 -5.80 9.15
C LEU A 273 9.50 -7.08 9.98
N ASN A 274 10.52 -7.32 10.82
CA ASN A 274 10.72 -8.60 11.50
C ASN A 274 10.81 -9.79 10.50
N ARG A 275 11.42 -9.55 9.34
CA ARG A 275 11.54 -10.50 8.23
C ARG A 275 12.97 -10.54 7.71
N PRO A 276 13.80 -11.46 8.23
CA PRO A 276 15.17 -11.61 7.77
C PRO A 276 15.20 -11.99 6.28
N VAL A 277 16.29 -11.64 5.61
CA VAL A 277 16.50 -12.04 4.20
C VAL A 277 16.64 -13.55 4.13
N LEU A 278 15.92 -14.15 3.19
CA LEU A 278 15.89 -15.58 2.97
C LEU A 278 16.65 -16.00 1.70
N CYS A 279 17.20 -17.19 1.73
CA CYS A 279 17.80 -17.83 0.55
C CYS A 279 17.05 -19.12 0.24
N ALA A 280 16.39 -19.18 -0.91
CA ALA A 280 15.76 -20.43 -1.35
C ALA A 280 16.81 -21.40 -1.88
N ILE A 281 16.62 -22.67 -1.58
CA ILE A 281 17.54 -23.74 -2.00
C ILE A 281 17.10 -24.33 -3.35
N SER A 282 18.06 -24.39 -4.29
CA SER A 282 17.89 -24.92 -5.64
C SER A 282 19.18 -25.59 -6.12
N ASN A 283 19.18 -26.09 -7.36
CA ASN A 283 20.37 -26.66 -8.02
C ASN A 283 21.57 -25.71 -8.05
N THR A 284 21.35 -24.40 -8.02
CA THR A 284 22.41 -23.38 -8.02
C THR A 284 22.89 -22.99 -6.63
N SER A 285 22.31 -23.56 -5.58
CA SER A 285 22.68 -23.25 -4.20
C SER A 285 23.97 -23.96 -3.81
N GLY A 286 24.97 -23.19 -3.37
CA GLY A 286 26.20 -23.69 -2.79
C GLY A 286 26.07 -23.94 -1.28
N LEU A 287 27.15 -24.45 -0.66
CA LEU A 287 27.21 -24.71 0.78
C LEU A 287 26.88 -23.47 1.64
N ALA A 288 27.29 -22.29 1.18
CA ALA A 288 27.00 -21.04 1.85
C ALA A 288 25.48 -20.72 1.90
N GLY A 289 24.76 -20.95 0.80
CA GLY A 289 23.32 -20.77 0.75
C GLY A 289 22.55 -21.71 1.68
N ILE A 290 22.99 -22.97 1.76
CA ILE A 290 22.40 -23.95 2.69
C ILE A 290 22.66 -23.58 4.14
N ALA A 291 23.88 -23.18 4.50
CA ALA A 291 24.22 -22.72 5.83
C ALA A 291 23.40 -21.47 6.21
N HIS A 292 23.25 -20.53 5.29
CA HIS A 292 22.42 -19.34 5.51
C HIS A 292 20.96 -19.70 5.74
N TRP A 293 20.40 -20.60 4.92
CA TRP A 293 19.02 -21.07 5.10
C TRP A 293 18.83 -21.70 6.50
N LEU A 294 19.74 -22.60 6.93
CA LEU A 294 19.69 -23.24 8.26
C LEU A 294 19.71 -22.19 9.36
N ASN A 295 20.65 -21.24 9.31
CA ASN A 295 20.81 -20.22 10.33
C ASN A 295 19.60 -19.30 10.45
N THR A 296 19.01 -18.95 9.31
CA THR A 296 17.83 -18.08 9.25
C THR A 296 16.57 -18.83 9.70
N TYR A 297 16.33 -20.03 9.19
CA TYR A 297 15.14 -20.82 9.50
C TYR A 297 15.07 -21.20 10.99
N TYR A 298 16.19 -21.69 11.53
CA TYR A 298 16.29 -22.07 12.94
C TYR A 298 16.67 -20.92 13.88
N LYS A 299 16.79 -19.68 13.35
CA LYS A 299 17.13 -18.46 14.11
C LYS A 299 18.43 -18.57 14.89
N LEU A 300 19.45 -19.22 14.33
CA LEU A 300 20.74 -19.43 14.95
C LEU A 300 21.61 -18.19 14.86
N LYS A 301 22.20 -17.75 15.98
CA LYS A 301 23.06 -16.55 16.04
C LYS A 301 24.36 -16.85 16.82
N GLY A 302 25.41 -16.11 16.49
CA GLY A 302 26.73 -16.25 17.16
C GLY A 302 27.32 -17.64 17.00
N ASP A 303 27.83 -18.21 18.10
CA ASP A 303 28.51 -19.50 18.14
C ASP A 303 27.62 -20.68 17.75
N LYS A 304 26.29 -20.51 17.77
CA LYS A 304 25.32 -21.53 17.35
C LYS A 304 25.11 -21.59 15.84
N GLN A 305 25.71 -20.69 15.08
CA GLN A 305 25.54 -20.69 13.65
C GLN A 305 26.22 -21.90 12.99
N VAL A 306 25.45 -22.58 12.14
CA VAL A 306 25.97 -23.66 11.29
C VAL A 306 26.90 -23.08 10.25
N GLN A 307 28.12 -23.59 10.21
CA GLN A 307 29.15 -23.16 9.28
C GLN A 307 28.99 -23.87 7.93
N LYS A 308 29.35 -23.19 6.84
CA LYS A 308 29.23 -23.73 5.47
C LYS A 308 30.04 -25.00 5.20
N ASN A 309 31.07 -25.26 6.00
CA ASN A 309 31.93 -26.43 5.91
C ASN A 309 31.55 -27.56 6.92
N SER A 310 30.40 -27.46 7.59
CA SER A 310 29.90 -28.48 8.49
C SER A 310 29.44 -29.74 7.73
N GLU A 311 29.49 -30.89 8.42
CA GLU A 311 29.03 -32.17 7.87
C GLU A 311 27.54 -32.09 7.47
N LEU A 312 26.69 -31.46 8.29
CA LEU A 312 25.28 -31.30 8.03
C LEU A 312 25.04 -30.57 6.70
N VAL A 313 25.76 -29.47 6.44
CA VAL A 313 25.63 -28.71 5.19
C VAL A 313 26.09 -29.53 3.98
N ALA A 314 27.15 -30.31 4.14
CA ALA A 314 27.65 -31.17 3.06
C ALA A 314 26.64 -32.26 2.68
N GLU A 315 26.03 -32.91 3.67
CA GLU A 315 25.01 -33.94 3.43
C GLU A 315 23.73 -33.37 2.82
N ILE A 316 23.27 -32.20 3.30
CA ILE A 316 22.13 -31.52 2.65
C ILE A 316 22.46 -31.18 1.19
N LYS A 317 23.67 -30.68 0.90
CA LYS A 317 24.09 -30.37 -0.45
C LYS A 317 24.05 -31.60 -1.35
N LYS A 318 24.53 -32.72 -0.86
CA LYS A 318 24.48 -34.01 -1.59
C LYS A 318 23.05 -34.39 -1.93
N TRP A 319 22.13 -34.33 -0.97
CA TRP A 319 20.71 -34.58 -1.21
C TRP A 319 20.10 -33.61 -2.22
N VAL A 320 20.43 -32.32 -2.13
CA VAL A 320 19.97 -31.31 -3.11
C VAL A 320 20.41 -31.70 -4.52
N ASP A 321 21.68 -32.09 -4.70
CA ASP A 321 22.21 -32.49 -6.00
C ASP A 321 21.52 -33.77 -6.53
N GLU A 322 21.22 -34.72 -5.66
CA GLU A 322 20.49 -35.95 -6.04
C GLU A 322 19.05 -35.64 -6.49
N GLU A 323 18.33 -34.74 -5.79
CA GLU A 323 16.98 -34.29 -6.19
C GLU A 323 16.96 -33.70 -7.60
N TYR A 324 17.93 -32.83 -7.90
CA TYR A 324 18.02 -32.22 -9.24
C TYR A 324 18.57 -33.13 -10.33
N ALA A 325 19.47 -34.04 -9.97
CA ALA A 325 19.90 -35.10 -10.88
C ALA A 325 18.74 -36.04 -11.24
N GLY A 326 17.77 -36.24 -10.32
CA GLY A 326 16.53 -36.98 -10.53
C GLY A 326 15.50 -36.28 -11.41
N GLY A 327 15.82 -35.07 -11.94
CA GLY A 327 14.95 -34.33 -12.87
C GLY A 327 14.08 -33.24 -12.26
N ARG A 328 14.29 -32.87 -11.01
CA ARG A 328 13.59 -31.75 -10.36
C ARG A 328 13.91 -30.44 -11.06
N VAL A 329 12.88 -29.61 -11.30
CA VAL A 329 12.99 -28.28 -11.92
C VAL A 329 12.52 -27.14 -11.02
N THR A 330 11.86 -27.47 -9.88
CA THR A 330 11.36 -26.47 -8.91
C THR A 330 12.33 -26.26 -7.77
N VAL A 331 12.27 -25.09 -7.10
CA VAL A 331 12.99 -24.89 -5.82
C VAL A 331 12.47 -25.84 -4.75
N LEU A 332 13.31 -26.17 -3.79
CA LEU A 332 12.94 -26.94 -2.62
C LEU A 332 12.08 -26.06 -1.67
N THR A 333 11.02 -26.63 -1.13
CA THR A 333 10.20 -25.98 -0.12
C THR A 333 10.87 -26.10 1.25
N ASP A 334 10.51 -25.19 2.18
CA ASP A 334 11.04 -25.27 3.54
C ASP A 334 10.68 -26.61 4.22
N ASP A 335 9.48 -27.14 3.99
CA ASP A 335 9.05 -28.42 4.56
C ASP A 335 9.91 -29.61 4.05
N GLU A 336 10.26 -29.61 2.76
CA GLU A 336 11.15 -30.64 2.18
C GLU A 336 12.55 -30.54 2.80
N ILE A 337 13.07 -29.33 2.96
CA ILE A 337 14.39 -29.11 3.54
C ILE A 337 14.40 -29.52 5.03
N VAL A 338 13.37 -29.14 5.79
CA VAL A 338 13.22 -29.55 7.20
C VAL A 338 13.14 -31.06 7.34
N ALA A 339 12.38 -31.74 6.48
CA ALA A 339 12.30 -33.20 6.49
C ALA A 339 13.68 -33.85 6.22
N CYS A 340 14.43 -33.31 5.26
CA CYS A 340 15.79 -33.75 4.95
C CYS A 340 16.73 -33.51 6.15
N VAL A 341 16.71 -32.31 6.74
CA VAL A 341 17.54 -31.97 7.90
C VAL A 341 17.27 -32.93 9.06
N ASN A 342 15.98 -33.17 9.39
CA ASN A 342 15.61 -34.07 10.48
C ASN A 342 16.11 -35.52 10.23
N ARG A 343 15.98 -36.01 8.97
CA ARG A 343 16.49 -37.33 8.58
C ARG A 343 18.00 -37.42 8.76
N ILE A 344 18.76 -36.47 8.21
CA ILE A 344 20.22 -36.44 8.31
C ILE A 344 20.68 -36.35 9.76
N CYS A 345 20.05 -35.49 10.56
CA CYS A 345 20.39 -35.39 12.01
C CYS A 345 20.18 -36.68 12.74
N LEU A 346 19.11 -37.44 12.45
CA LEU A 346 18.86 -38.75 13.05
C LEU A 346 19.89 -39.82 12.58
N GLU A 347 20.13 -39.91 11.28
CA GLU A 347 21.03 -40.93 10.70
C GLU A 347 22.49 -40.72 11.11
N LYS A 348 22.93 -39.49 11.26
CA LYS A 348 24.31 -39.12 11.54
C LYS A 348 24.56 -38.74 13.03
N ASN A 349 23.50 -38.74 13.84
CA ASN A 349 23.55 -38.25 15.23
C ASN A 349 24.11 -36.82 15.35
N LEU A 350 23.71 -35.96 14.39
CA LEU A 350 24.09 -34.54 14.37
C LEU A 350 23.03 -33.69 15.05
N LYS A 351 23.45 -32.55 15.59
CA LYS A 351 22.52 -31.56 16.15
C LYS A 351 22.68 -30.19 15.47
N ILE A 352 21.57 -29.51 15.31
CA ILE A 352 21.56 -28.17 14.72
C ILE A 352 22.07 -27.17 15.76
N GLY A 353 23.12 -26.43 15.43
CA GLY A 353 23.66 -25.37 16.30
C GLY A 353 24.57 -25.86 17.44
N GLU A 354 25.08 -27.10 17.32
CA GLU A 354 26.21 -27.62 18.13
C GLU A 354 27.48 -27.68 17.31
#